data_64533693b95d823c42d5a74304a5473c
#
_entry.id   64533693b95d823c42d5a74304a5473c
#
_cell.length_a   1.000
_cell.length_b   1.000
_cell.length_c   1.000
_cell.angle_alpha   90.00
_cell.angle_beta   90.00
_cell.angle_gamma   90.00
#
_symmetry.space_group_name_H-M   'P 1'
#
loop_
_entity.id
_entity.type
_entity.pdbx_description
1 polymer ?
#
loop_
_entity_poly.entity_id
_entity_poly.type
_entity_poly.pdbx_seq_one_letter_code
_entity_poly.pdbx_strand_id
1 'polypeptide(L)'
;YYLTQQQEEIKNDLLKKIASNKIFSIEGVAGTGKTLLIYDIAKNLQNNCIVHCAQANDGIQKLKENKWNIITIKEFNQKFIEDCDVIIVDESQRISLSQVDKFISTGKIIIFSHDENQKLNSYNDAKETVKKIKDISNIQYKLSKKIRHNEELAAFIYQMFDLNKVNKYKNKNYNYNNTTIHYEKNLDSAKNYIHYLKNTKNYNHIYLTNSVRRKETLDDIVFDSNISAHKSIGQEYDNVLVVIDQHFYYNNNKLAYKINTYYNPIETLFQAMSRVRKKLFILIINNEEVFMNCMKIMNNIK
;
A
#
# COMPACT_ATOMS: atom_id res chain seq x y z
N TYR A 1 -12.84 14.81 -5.30
CA TYR A 1 -12.70 13.40 -5.67
C TYR A 1 -14.08 12.81 -5.82
N TYR A 2 -14.31 12.01 -6.87
CA TYR A 2 -15.57 11.29 -7.08
C TYR A 2 -15.37 9.83 -6.72
N LEU A 3 -16.34 9.26 -6.00
CA LEU A 3 -16.40 7.83 -5.75
C LEU A 3 -16.82 7.11 -7.04
N THR A 4 -16.39 5.87 -7.21
CA THR A 4 -16.95 5.01 -8.25
C THR A 4 -18.35 4.55 -7.88
N GLN A 5 -19.09 4.05 -8.86
CA GLN A 5 -20.42 3.50 -8.63
C GLN A 5 -20.42 2.45 -7.49
N GLN A 6 -19.49 1.50 -7.50
CA GLN A 6 -19.39 0.49 -6.44
C GLN A 6 -19.13 1.11 -5.06
N GLN A 7 -18.29 2.14 -4.99
CA GLN A 7 -18.01 2.83 -3.72
C GLN A 7 -19.23 3.61 -3.24
N GLU A 8 -19.96 4.28 -4.13
CA GLU A 8 -21.21 4.96 -3.79
C GLU A 8 -22.27 3.97 -3.27
N GLU A 9 -22.42 2.83 -3.93
CA GLU A 9 -23.35 1.77 -3.49
C GLU A 9 -23.00 1.28 -2.08
N ILE A 10 -21.72 0.97 -1.81
CA ILE A 10 -21.24 0.54 -0.49
C ILE A 10 -21.49 1.63 0.55
N LYS A 11 -21.12 2.87 0.28
CA LYS A 11 -21.34 4.01 1.19
C LYS A 11 -22.82 4.13 1.56
N ASN A 12 -23.68 4.18 0.56
CA ASN A 12 -25.11 4.38 0.76
C ASN A 12 -25.77 3.23 1.52
N ASP A 13 -25.35 1.99 1.24
CA ASP A 13 -25.85 0.81 1.97
C ASP A 13 -25.35 0.79 3.41
N LEU A 14 -24.07 1.12 3.66
CA LEU A 14 -23.50 1.20 5.00
C LEU A 14 -24.21 2.27 5.84
N LEU A 15 -24.38 3.48 5.30
CA LEU A 15 -25.04 4.58 6.00
C LEU A 15 -26.50 4.26 6.35
N LYS A 16 -27.21 3.49 5.53
CA LYS A 16 -28.57 3.01 5.83
C LYS A 16 -28.58 1.98 6.97
N LYS A 17 -27.58 1.11 7.03
CA LYS A 17 -27.51 -0.02 7.96
C LYS A 17 -26.84 0.31 9.29
N ILE A 18 -26.19 1.45 9.41
CA ILE A 18 -25.39 1.82 10.59
C ILE A 18 -26.24 1.95 11.86
N ALA A 19 -27.53 2.27 11.74
CA ALA A 19 -28.43 2.37 12.88
C ALA A 19 -28.78 1.01 13.52
N SER A 20 -28.68 -0.09 12.76
CA SER A 20 -29.07 -1.44 13.19
C SER A 20 -27.91 -2.41 13.32
N ASN A 21 -26.70 -2.02 12.97
CA ASN A 21 -25.51 -2.89 13.01
C ASN A 21 -24.35 -2.15 13.66
N LYS A 22 -23.49 -2.89 14.36
CA LYS A 22 -22.37 -2.30 15.10
C LYS A 22 -21.01 -2.50 14.45
N ILE A 23 -20.79 -3.60 13.74
CA ILE A 23 -19.47 -3.93 13.20
C ILE A 23 -19.55 -4.14 11.69
N PHE A 24 -18.79 -3.35 10.97
CA PHE A 24 -18.68 -3.39 9.52
C PHE A 24 -17.25 -3.67 9.10
N SER A 25 -17.06 -4.38 7.99
CA SER A 25 -15.77 -4.51 7.36
C SER A 25 -15.81 -4.17 5.87
N ILE A 26 -14.76 -3.50 5.39
CA ILE A 26 -14.56 -3.13 3.98
C ILE A 26 -13.24 -3.76 3.54
N GLU A 27 -13.34 -4.86 2.79
CA GLU A 27 -12.20 -5.52 2.18
C GLU A 27 -11.88 -4.91 0.83
N GLY A 28 -10.60 -4.76 0.52
CA GLY A 28 -10.16 -4.40 -0.81
C GLY A 28 -8.64 -4.44 -0.93
N VAL A 29 -8.16 -4.90 -2.06
CA VAL A 29 -6.71 -4.91 -2.34
C VAL A 29 -6.17 -3.49 -2.52
N ALA A 30 -4.84 -3.33 -2.51
CA ALA A 30 -4.21 -2.05 -2.81
C ALA A 30 -4.75 -1.47 -4.13
N GLY A 31 -5.06 -0.17 -4.12
CA GLY A 31 -5.56 0.51 -5.31
C GLY A 31 -7.08 0.45 -5.53
N THR A 32 -7.87 -0.13 -4.64
CA THR A 32 -9.34 -0.14 -4.77
C THR A 32 -10.03 1.11 -4.17
N GLY A 33 -9.26 2.04 -3.57
CA GLY A 33 -9.79 3.28 -3.00
C GLY A 33 -10.46 3.13 -1.64
N LYS A 34 -10.06 2.13 -0.84
CA LYS A 34 -10.57 1.94 0.54
C LYS A 34 -10.51 3.23 1.36
N THR A 35 -9.32 3.84 1.46
CA THR A 35 -9.11 5.06 2.24
C THR A 35 -9.98 6.22 1.75
N LEU A 36 -10.17 6.37 0.43
CA LEU A 36 -11.05 7.38 -0.13
C LEU A 36 -12.52 7.14 0.28
N LEU A 37 -12.98 5.90 0.16
CA LEU A 37 -14.33 5.50 0.56
C LEU A 37 -14.56 5.76 2.05
N ILE A 38 -13.60 5.38 2.92
CA ILE A 38 -13.70 5.58 4.36
C ILE A 38 -13.79 7.07 4.70
N TYR A 39 -12.96 7.91 4.08
CA TYR A 39 -13.02 9.35 4.34
C TYR A 39 -14.33 9.96 3.85
N ASP A 40 -14.88 9.47 2.75
CA ASP A 40 -16.18 9.94 2.28
C ASP A 40 -17.33 9.47 3.21
N ILE A 41 -17.26 8.25 3.74
CA ILE A 41 -18.17 7.77 4.78
C ILE A 41 -18.05 8.64 6.04
N ALA A 42 -16.84 8.92 6.51
CA ALA A 42 -16.60 9.74 7.70
C ALA A 42 -17.22 11.15 7.59
N LYS A 43 -17.16 11.77 6.40
CA LYS A 43 -17.82 13.06 6.16
C LYS A 43 -19.33 13.05 6.35
N ASN A 44 -19.95 11.90 6.17
CA ASN A 44 -21.40 11.73 6.28
C ASN A 44 -21.85 11.23 7.67
N LEU A 45 -20.90 11.02 8.58
CA LEU A 45 -21.18 10.57 9.94
C LEU A 45 -20.89 11.69 10.93
N GLN A 46 -21.82 11.90 11.88
CA GLN A 46 -21.56 12.75 13.03
C GLN A 46 -20.74 11.99 14.07
N ASN A 47 -19.99 12.70 14.91
CA ASN A 47 -19.26 12.15 16.06
C ASN A 47 -18.39 10.90 15.71
N ASN A 48 -17.69 10.97 14.59
CA ASN A 48 -16.79 9.88 14.21
C ASN A 48 -15.32 10.21 14.52
N CYS A 49 -14.53 9.15 14.65
CA CYS A 49 -13.08 9.25 14.74
C CYS A 49 -12.41 8.20 13.85
N ILE A 50 -11.24 8.53 13.33
CA ILE A 50 -10.45 7.67 12.47
C ILE A 50 -9.16 7.26 13.16
N VAL A 51 -8.92 5.96 13.26
CA VAL A 51 -7.65 5.39 13.71
C VAL A 51 -6.93 4.79 12.51
N HIS A 52 -5.85 5.43 12.08
CA HIS A 52 -5.03 4.95 10.99
C HIS A 52 -3.93 4.00 11.49
N CYS A 53 -3.95 2.76 11.05
CA CYS A 53 -3.07 1.70 11.57
C CYS A 53 -1.71 1.61 10.86
N ALA A 54 -1.33 2.60 10.08
CA ALA A 54 0.00 2.74 9.50
C ALA A 54 0.81 3.87 10.16
N GLN A 55 2.03 4.08 9.69
CA GLN A 55 2.85 5.21 10.17
C GLN A 55 2.22 6.55 9.78
N ALA A 56 2.42 7.55 10.63
CA ALA A 56 2.04 8.92 10.31
C ALA A 56 2.71 9.37 9.00
N ASN A 57 1.93 10.06 8.18
CA ASN A 57 2.38 10.61 6.91
C ASN A 57 1.81 12.01 6.70
N ASP A 58 2.30 12.72 5.67
CA ASP A 58 1.87 14.10 5.38
C ASP A 58 0.36 14.21 5.14
N GLY A 59 -0.28 13.14 4.64
CA GLY A 59 -1.72 13.11 4.42
C GLY A 59 -2.51 13.16 5.73
N ILE A 60 -2.08 12.41 6.76
CA ILE A 60 -2.68 12.43 8.09
C ILE A 60 -2.47 13.80 8.73
N GLN A 61 -1.27 14.38 8.61
CA GLN A 61 -0.99 15.70 9.14
C GLN A 61 -1.93 16.76 8.55
N LYS A 62 -2.09 16.78 7.23
CA LYS A 62 -3.03 17.66 6.54
C LYS A 62 -4.49 17.45 6.97
N LEU A 63 -4.90 16.22 7.26
CA LEU A 63 -6.23 15.95 7.77
C LEU A 63 -6.42 16.52 9.18
N LYS A 64 -5.43 16.35 10.06
CA LYS A 64 -5.43 16.97 11.41
C LYS A 64 -5.53 18.49 11.31
N GLU A 65 -4.74 19.12 10.44
CA GLU A 65 -4.79 20.57 10.17
C GLU A 65 -6.18 21.04 9.70
N ASN A 66 -6.88 20.19 8.93
CA ASN A 66 -8.25 20.41 8.48
C ASN A 66 -9.31 19.96 9.52
N LYS A 67 -8.93 19.82 10.78
CA LYS A 67 -9.82 19.50 11.93
C LYS A 67 -10.53 18.14 11.83
N TRP A 68 -9.95 17.18 11.11
CA TRP A 68 -10.41 15.81 11.16
C TRP A 68 -10.04 15.15 12.48
N ASN A 69 -10.98 14.42 13.06
CA ASN A 69 -10.71 13.61 14.25
C ASN A 69 -9.99 12.31 13.85
N ILE A 70 -8.67 12.41 13.62
CA ILE A 70 -7.83 11.33 13.14
C ILE A 70 -6.53 11.22 13.92
N ILE A 71 -6.17 10.00 14.29
CA ILE A 71 -4.88 9.66 14.93
C ILE A 71 -4.27 8.41 14.30
N THR A 72 -3.00 8.15 14.61
CA THR A 72 -2.38 6.86 14.32
C THR A 72 -2.63 5.87 15.45
N ILE A 73 -2.51 4.57 15.15
CA ILE A 73 -2.67 3.51 16.17
C ILE A 73 -1.67 3.66 17.32
N LYS A 74 -0.52 4.28 17.13
CA LYS A 74 0.47 4.55 18.19
C LYS A 74 0.00 5.63 19.18
N GLU A 75 -0.78 6.57 18.70
CA GLU A 75 -1.37 7.64 19.50
C GLU A 75 -2.69 7.23 20.17
N PHE A 76 -3.19 6.04 19.81
CA PHE A 76 -4.50 5.55 20.26
C PHE A 76 -4.55 5.43 21.80
N ASN A 77 -5.54 6.10 22.37
CA ASN A 77 -5.88 6.02 23.78
C ASN A 77 -7.40 6.08 23.96
N GLN A 78 -7.87 5.68 25.13
CA GLN A 78 -9.30 5.57 25.39
C GLN A 78 -10.01 6.93 25.36
N LYS A 79 -9.36 7.99 25.84
CA LYS A 79 -9.90 9.35 25.86
C LYS A 79 -10.23 9.87 24.44
N PHE A 80 -9.43 9.49 23.43
CA PHE A 80 -9.67 9.90 22.04
C PHE A 80 -11.00 9.38 21.48
N ILE A 81 -11.44 8.23 21.94
CA ILE A 81 -12.67 7.59 21.43
C ILE A 81 -13.89 7.82 22.33
N GLU A 82 -13.72 8.46 23.48
CA GLU A 82 -14.83 8.67 24.43
C GLU A 82 -15.99 9.45 23.80
N ASP A 83 -15.67 10.51 23.07
CA ASP A 83 -16.64 11.41 22.45
C ASP A 83 -17.11 10.95 21.05
N CYS A 84 -16.64 9.81 20.55
CA CYS A 84 -17.03 9.27 19.25
C CYS A 84 -18.15 8.23 19.37
N ASP A 85 -19.12 8.27 18.47
CA ASP A 85 -20.14 7.23 18.31
C ASP A 85 -19.70 6.15 17.34
N VAL A 86 -18.89 6.53 16.35
CA VAL A 86 -18.37 5.67 15.29
C VAL A 86 -16.85 5.72 15.25
N ILE A 87 -16.21 4.57 15.30
CA ILE A 87 -14.77 4.39 15.17
C ILE A 87 -14.46 3.78 13.80
N ILE A 88 -13.69 4.47 12.99
CA ILE A 88 -13.22 3.95 11.70
C ILE A 88 -11.76 3.54 11.85
N VAL A 89 -11.46 2.27 11.58
CA VAL A 89 -10.11 1.68 11.72
C VAL A 89 -9.56 1.37 10.35
N ASP A 90 -8.71 2.25 9.83
CA ASP A 90 -8.10 2.11 8.51
C ASP A 90 -6.80 1.29 8.55
N GLU A 91 -6.56 0.48 7.50
CA GLU A 91 -5.43 -0.46 7.40
C GLU A 91 -5.40 -1.48 8.57
N SER A 92 -6.57 -1.95 8.98
CA SER A 92 -6.77 -2.77 10.19
C SER A 92 -6.11 -4.15 10.13
N GLN A 93 -5.63 -4.64 8.99
CA GLN A 93 -4.78 -5.84 8.91
C GLN A 93 -3.43 -5.69 9.65
N ARG A 94 -3.10 -4.48 10.13
CA ARG A 94 -1.83 -4.16 10.79
C ARG A 94 -1.90 -4.18 12.30
N ILE A 95 -3.08 -4.29 12.88
CA ILE A 95 -3.27 -4.35 14.33
C ILE A 95 -3.23 -5.80 14.82
N SER A 96 -2.93 -5.96 16.11
CA SER A 96 -2.97 -7.26 16.77
C SER A 96 -4.39 -7.69 17.12
N LEU A 97 -4.58 -8.98 17.38
CA LEU A 97 -5.86 -9.52 17.86
C LEU A 97 -6.35 -8.82 19.13
N SER A 98 -5.43 -8.52 20.06
CA SER A 98 -5.77 -7.81 21.30
C SER A 98 -6.22 -6.37 21.04
N GLN A 99 -5.70 -5.70 20.01
CA GLN A 99 -6.18 -4.37 19.62
C GLN A 99 -7.57 -4.44 18.98
N VAL A 100 -7.87 -5.48 18.19
CA VAL A 100 -9.24 -5.72 17.71
C VAL A 100 -10.22 -5.85 18.87
N ASP A 101 -9.86 -6.65 19.90
CA ASP A 101 -10.69 -6.81 21.10
C ASP A 101 -10.92 -5.49 21.85
N LYS A 102 -9.90 -4.63 21.94
CA LYS A 102 -10.04 -3.30 22.53
C LYS A 102 -11.05 -2.42 21.79
N PHE A 103 -11.08 -2.46 20.47
CA PHE A 103 -12.10 -1.73 19.71
C PHE A 103 -13.51 -2.28 19.97
N ILE A 104 -13.66 -3.60 19.96
CA ILE A 104 -14.95 -4.25 20.19
C ILE A 104 -15.47 -3.94 21.58
N SER A 105 -14.62 -3.99 22.61
CA SER A 105 -15.00 -3.74 24.01
C SER A 105 -15.52 -2.32 24.27
N THR A 106 -15.33 -1.39 23.33
CA THR A 106 -15.91 -0.04 23.42
C THR A 106 -17.45 -0.04 23.31
N GLY A 107 -18.04 -1.09 22.72
CA GLY A 107 -19.47 -1.17 22.43
C GLY A 107 -19.98 -0.19 21.36
N LYS A 108 -19.09 0.58 20.75
CA LYS A 108 -19.39 1.58 19.71
C LYS A 108 -19.57 0.95 18.34
N ILE A 109 -20.00 1.73 17.37
CA ILE A 109 -20.04 1.30 15.97
C ILE A 109 -18.62 1.31 15.43
N ILE A 110 -18.18 0.23 14.78
CA ILE A 110 -16.84 0.08 14.26
C ILE A 110 -16.88 -0.25 12.76
N ILE A 111 -16.10 0.48 11.99
CA ILE A 111 -15.90 0.24 10.56
C ILE A 111 -14.43 -0.11 10.33
N PHE A 112 -14.15 -1.38 10.09
CA PHE A 112 -12.80 -1.85 9.75
C PHE A 112 -12.57 -1.78 8.24
N SER A 113 -11.41 -1.26 7.83
CA SER A 113 -10.94 -1.33 6.45
C SER A 113 -9.65 -2.14 6.39
N HIS A 114 -9.59 -3.15 5.54
CA HIS A 114 -8.45 -4.05 5.50
C HIS A 114 -8.09 -4.52 4.08
N ASP A 115 -6.83 -4.96 3.94
CA ASP A 115 -6.31 -5.63 2.75
C ASP A 115 -5.64 -6.95 3.16
N GLU A 116 -6.25 -8.06 2.80
CA GLU A 116 -5.75 -9.41 3.13
C GLU A 116 -4.40 -9.72 2.49
N ASN A 117 -4.06 -9.06 1.38
CA ASN A 117 -2.84 -9.31 0.62
C ASN A 117 -1.65 -8.44 1.04
N GLN A 118 -1.85 -7.43 1.90
CA GLN A 118 -0.77 -6.57 2.38
C GLN A 118 -0.16 -7.08 3.68
N LYS A 119 0.93 -7.82 3.56
CA LYS A 119 1.78 -8.23 4.67
C LYS A 119 3.09 -7.45 4.61
N LEU A 120 3.34 -6.55 5.54
CA LEU A 120 4.61 -5.82 5.61
C LEU A 120 5.48 -6.22 6.80
N ASN A 121 5.00 -7.11 7.65
CA ASN A 121 5.70 -7.54 8.85
C ASN A 121 5.57 -9.05 9.04
N SER A 122 6.68 -9.75 9.21
CA SER A 122 6.74 -11.20 9.43
C SER A 122 6.20 -11.64 10.81
N TYR A 123 6.02 -10.72 11.75
CA TYR A 123 5.60 -11.01 13.13
C TYR A 123 4.10 -10.83 13.38
N ASN A 124 3.36 -10.14 12.51
CA ASN A 124 1.90 -10.01 12.64
C ASN A 124 1.21 -11.01 11.74
N ASP A 125 0.41 -11.87 12.32
CA ASP A 125 -0.47 -12.71 11.53
C ASP A 125 -1.68 -11.90 11.02
N ALA A 126 -1.40 -11.10 9.98
CA ALA A 126 -2.41 -10.28 9.32
C ALA A 126 -3.62 -11.11 8.85
N LYS A 127 -3.41 -12.41 8.56
CA LYS A 127 -4.48 -13.31 8.17
C LYS A 127 -5.42 -13.61 9.34
N GLU A 128 -4.86 -13.86 10.53
CA GLU A 128 -5.67 -14.12 11.72
C GLU A 128 -6.47 -12.88 12.13
N THR A 129 -5.82 -11.70 12.08
CA THR A 129 -6.49 -10.42 12.36
C THR A 129 -7.64 -10.18 11.38
N VAL A 130 -7.40 -10.33 10.07
CA VAL A 130 -8.43 -10.17 9.04
C VAL A 130 -9.54 -11.20 9.19
N LYS A 131 -9.19 -12.47 9.47
CA LYS A 131 -10.17 -13.52 9.74
C LYS A 131 -11.07 -13.14 10.91
N LYS A 132 -10.49 -12.74 12.04
CA LYS A 132 -11.23 -12.30 13.21
C LYS A 132 -12.16 -11.13 12.89
N ILE A 133 -11.67 -10.10 12.20
CA ILE A 133 -12.49 -8.96 11.78
C ILE A 133 -13.68 -9.41 10.94
N LYS A 134 -13.47 -10.32 9.98
CA LYS A 134 -14.54 -10.87 9.15
C LYS A 134 -15.56 -11.65 9.99
N ASP A 135 -15.09 -12.52 10.88
CA ASP A 135 -15.94 -13.37 11.71
C ASP A 135 -16.86 -12.57 12.65
N ILE A 136 -16.41 -11.42 13.15
CA ILE A 136 -17.18 -10.55 14.04
C ILE A 136 -18.03 -9.49 13.31
N SER A 137 -17.77 -9.25 12.03
CA SER A 137 -18.47 -8.21 11.26
C SER A 137 -19.90 -8.61 10.93
N ASN A 138 -20.86 -7.78 11.34
CA ASN A 138 -22.28 -7.97 11.00
C ASN A 138 -22.50 -7.82 9.49
N ILE A 139 -21.78 -6.92 8.87
CA ILE A 139 -21.86 -6.63 7.45
C ILE A 139 -20.46 -6.51 6.86
N GLN A 140 -20.25 -7.17 5.72
CA GLN A 140 -18.97 -7.20 5.02
C GLN A 140 -19.14 -6.67 3.60
N TYR A 141 -18.28 -5.74 3.20
CA TYR A 141 -18.23 -5.21 1.87
C TYR A 141 -16.90 -5.58 1.20
N LYS A 142 -16.94 -5.76 -0.12
CA LYS A 142 -15.75 -6.08 -0.90
C LYS A 142 -15.62 -5.15 -2.10
N LEU A 143 -14.52 -4.40 -2.15
CA LEU A 143 -14.14 -3.60 -3.31
C LEU A 143 -13.38 -4.48 -4.31
N SER A 144 -13.99 -4.73 -5.46
CA SER A 144 -13.46 -5.63 -6.48
C SER A 144 -12.72 -4.91 -7.61
N LYS A 145 -13.07 -3.65 -7.89
CA LYS A 145 -12.48 -2.88 -8.99
C LYS A 145 -11.28 -2.07 -8.49
N LYS A 146 -10.13 -2.26 -9.11
CA LYS A 146 -8.96 -1.38 -8.91
C LYS A 146 -9.21 -0.07 -9.65
N ILE A 147 -9.17 1.04 -8.92
CA ILE A 147 -9.41 2.38 -9.47
C ILE A 147 -8.10 3.06 -9.86
N ARG A 148 -7.00 2.61 -9.26
CA ARG A 148 -5.80 3.41 -9.08
C ARG A 148 -4.69 3.18 -10.09
N HIS A 149 -4.74 2.14 -10.91
CA HIS A 149 -3.65 1.87 -11.84
C HIS A 149 -4.14 1.92 -13.28
N ASN A 150 -3.37 2.60 -14.13
CA ASN A 150 -3.30 2.23 -15.53
C ASN A 150 -3.16 0.71 -15.60
N GLU A 151 -4.03 0.03 -16.34
CA GLU A 151 -4.02 -1.43 -16.45
C GLU A 151 -2.64 -1.99 -16.84
N GLU A 152 -1.89 -1.25 -17.67
CA GLU A 152 -0.54 -1.61 -18.09
C GLU A 152 0.45 -1.60 -16.92
N LEU A 153 0.42 -0.56 -16.06
CA LEU A 153 1.26 -0.48 -14.87
C LEU A 153 0.98 -1.64 -13.92
N ALA A 154 -0.30 -1.93 -13.68
CA ALA A 154 -0.68 -3.06 -12.84
C ALA A 154 -0.25 -4.40 -13.45
N ALA A 155 -0.44 -4.58 -14.76
CA ALA A 155 -0.02 -5.78 -15.47
C ALA A 155 1.50 -5.97 -15.40
N PHE A 156 2.28 -4.90 -15.62
CA PHE A 156 3.74 -4.94 -15.51
C PHE A 156 4.16 -5.37 -14.09
N ILE A 157 3.65 -4.70 -13.06
CA ILE A 157 3.98 -4.99 -11.66
C ILE A 157 3.68 -6.47 -11.35
N TYR A 158 2.49 -6.97 -11.69
CA TYR A 158 2.15 -8.36 -11.40
C TYR A 158 3.03 -9.38 -12.12
N GLN A 159 3.40 -9.11 -13.37
CA GLN A 159 4.28 -9.98 -14.14
C GLN A 159 5.71 -9.96 -13.57
N MET A 160 6.21 -8.78 -13.20
CA MET A 160 7.53 -8.65 -12.59
C MET A 160 7.65 -9.43 -11.28
N PHE A 161 6.62 -9.46 -10.45
CA PHE A 161 6.64 -10.24 -9.20
C PHE A 161 6.39 -11.73 -9.39
N ASP A 162 5.76 -12.12 -10.49
CA ASP A 162 5.47 -13.53 -10.81
C ASP A 162 5.45 -13.72 -12.33
N LEU A 163 6.55 -14.23 -12.88
CA LEU A 163 6.73 -14.43 -14.31
C LEU A 163 5.73 -15.47 -14.89
N ASN A 164 5.15 -16.34 -14.06
CA ASN A 164 4.09 -17.25 -14.53
C ASN A 164 2.84 -16.49 -15.00
N LYS A 165 2.69 -15.23 -14.60
CA LYS A 165 1.55 -14.38 -15.02
C LYS A 165 1.73 -13.75 -16.40
N VAL A 166 2.91 -13.83 -17.02
CA VAL A 166 3.17 -13.24 -18.34
C VAL A 166 2.14 -13.74 -19.37
N ASN A 167 1.84 -15.03 -19.37
CA ASN A 167 0.86 -15.61 -20.29
C ASN A 167 -0.57 -15.05 -20.11
N LYS A 168 -0.95 -14.63 -18.91
CA LYS A 168 -2.28 -14.06 -18.62
C LYS A 168 -2.51 -12.72 -19.31
N TYR A 169 -1.45 -11.94 -19.52
CA TYR A 169 -1.53 -10.59 -20.08
C TYR A 169 -1.13 -10.51 -21.55
N LYS A 170 -0.65 -11.61 -22.12
CA LYS A 170 -0.10 -11.68 -23.49
C LYS A 170 -1.06 -11.21 -24.59
N ASN A 171 -2.35 -11.46 -24.42
CA ASN A 171 -3.37 -11.10 -25.42
C ASN A 171 -3.84 -9.63 -25.31
N LYS A 172 -3.29 -8.84 -24.36
CA LYS A 172 -3.74 -7.48 -24.13
C LYS A 172 -2.93 -6.40 -24.87
N ASN A 173 -1.85 -6.79 -25.59
CA ASN A 173 -0.98 -5.91 -26.39
C ASN A 173 -0.61 -4.59 -25.67
N TYR A 174 -0.19 -4.68 -24.41
CA TYR A 174 0.27 -3.52 -23.66
C TYR A 174 1.62 -3.02 -24.20
N ASN A 175 1.77 -1.72 -24.36
CA ASN A 175 3.01 -1.08 -24.78
C ASN A 175 3.90 -0.63 -23.61
N TYR A 176 3.39 -0.69 -22.37
CA TYR A 176 4.07 -0.29 -21.14
C TYR A 176 4.73 1.10 -21.18
N ASN A 177 4.17 2.05 -21.95
CA ASN A 177 4.71 3.40 -22.17
C ASN A 177 4.90 4.20 -20.87
N ASN A 178 4.22 3.80 -19.81
CA ASN A 178 4.29 4.44 -18.50
C ASN A 178 5.29 3.77 -17.54
N THR A 179 6.04 2.78 -18.01
CA THR A 179 7.10 2.10 -17.25
C THR A 179 8.45 2.35 -17.91
N THR A 180 9.42 2.78 -17.14
CA THR A 180 10.81 2.95 -17.58
C THR A 180 11.71 2.06 -16.75
N ILE A 181 12.60 1.33 -17.40
CA ILE A 181 13.59 0.48 -16.76
C ILE A 181 14.96 1.01 -17.12
N HIS A 182 15.82 1.19 -16.12
CA HIS A 182 17.18 1.66 -16.29
C HIS A 182 18.15 0.78 -15.50
N TYR A 183 19.28 0.45 -16.10
CA TYR A 183 20.30 -0.40 -15.49
C TYR A 183 21.56 0.41 -15.18
N GLU A 184 22.06 0.29 -13.96
CA GLU A 184 23.33 0.87 -13.52
C GLU A 184 24.25 -0.23 -12.97
N LYS A 185 25.53 -0.15 -13.33
CA LYS A 185 26.52 -1.14 -12.90
C LYS A 185 26.99 -0.93 -11.45
N ASN A 186 26.97 0.30 -10.99
CA ASN A 186 27.49 0.64 -9.67
C ASN A 186 26.58 1.62 -8.91
N LEU A 187 26.83 1.70 -7.61
CA LEU A 187 26.00 2.47 -6.69
C LEU A 187 26.14 3.98 -6.89
N ASP A 188 27.32 4.47 -7.25
CA ASP A 188 27.57 5.92 -7.34
C ASP A 188 26.87 6.53 -8.55
N SER A 189 26.91 5.85 -9.71
CA SER A 189 26.14 6.28 -10.87
C SER A 189 24.63 6.22 -10.58
N ALA A 190 24.18 5.19 -9.89
CA ALA A 190 22.79 5.08 -9.47
C ALA A 190 22.34 6.24 -8.57
N LYS A 191 23.16 6.64 -7.58
CA LYS A 191 22.87 7.79 -6.70
C LYS A 191 22.71 9.08 -7.50
N ASN A 192 23.64 9.35 -8.42
CA ASN A 192 23.59 10.54 -9.27
C ASN A 192 22.32 10.56 -10.13
N TYR A 193 21.95 9.40 -10.65
CA TYR A 193 20.76 9.28 -11.48
C TYR A 193 19.46 9.44 -10.69
N ILE A 194 19.39 8.89 -9.48
CA ILE A 194 18.25 9.09 -8.55
C ILE A 194 18.09 10.58 -8.24
N HIS A 195 19.21 11.26 -7.93
CA HIS A 195 19.19 12.70 -7.66
C HIS A 195 18.66 13.51 -8.85
N TYR A 196 19.11 13.18 -10.06
CA TYR A 196 18.60 13.78 -11.29
C TYR A 196 17.09 13.54 -11.46
N LEU A 197 16.61 12.30 -11.31
CA LEU A 197 15.21 11.96 -11.47
C LEU A 197 14.32 12.68 -10.45
N LYS A 198 14.76 12.81 -9.20
CA LYS A 198 14.03 13.55 -8.17
C LYS A 198 13.93 15.02 -8.49
N ASN A 199 15.06 15.66 -8.75
CA ASN A 199 15.14 17.12 -8.83
C ASN A 199 14.71 17.69 -10.20
N THR A 200 14.89 16.92 -11.28
CA THR A 200 14.64 17.40 -12.65
C THR A 200 13.39 16.80 -13.26
N LYS A 201 13.06 15.54 -12.93
CA LYS A 201 11.94 14.81 -13.53
C LYS A 201 10.77 14.61 -12.57
N ASN A 202 10.86 15.13 -11.36
CA ASN A 202 9.81 15.10 -10.33
C ASN A 202 9.32 13.69 -9.99
N TYR A 203 10.28 12.74 -9.86
CA TYR A 203 9.97 11.40 -9.36
C TYR A 203 10.07 11.36 -7.85
N ASN A 204 9.10 10.69 -7.22
CA ASN A 204 9.14 10.37 -5.81
C ASN A 204 9.88 9.04 -5.63
N HIS A 205 11.07 9.08 -5.05
CA HIS A 205 11.80 7.88 -4.71
C HIS A 205 11.19 7.26 -3.46
N ILE A 206 10.55 6.11 -3.63
CA ILE A 206 10.03 5.30 -2.51
C ILE A 206 11.02 4.18 -2.25
N TYR A 207 11.77 4.31 -1.16
CA TYR A 207 12.78 3.32 -0.80
C TYR A 207 12.19 2.19 0.04
N LEU A 208 12.83 1.02 0.00
CA LEU A 208 12.50 -0.11 0.85
C LEU A 208 12.79 0.28 2.30
N THR A 209 11.84 0.00 3.20
CA THR A 209 11.96 0.47 4.57
C THR A 209 13.11 -0.22 5.29
N ASN A 210 14.03 0.59 5.80
CA ASN A 210 15.23 0.14 6.49
C ASN A 210 14.93 -0.41 7.88
N SER A 211 15.75 -1.35 8.33
CA SER A 211 15.78 -1.79 9.72
C SER A 211 16.56 -0.77 10.57
N VAL A 212 16.01 -0.38 11.71
CA VAL A 212 16.75 0.45 12.69
C VAL A 212 17.93 -0.30 13.32
N ARG A 213 17.92 -1.64 13.22
CA ARG A 213 18.86 -2.52 13.94
C ARG A 213 19.99 -3.07 13.07
N ARG A 214 19.89 -3.00 11.75
CA ARG A 214 20.90 -3.55 10.80
C ARG A 214 21.01 -2.64 9.60
N LYS A 215 22.24 -2.38 9.15
CA LYS A 215 22.50 -1.72 7.89
C LYS A 215 22.21 -2.70 6.75
N GLU A 216 21.35 -2.30 5.82
CA GLU A 216 20.97 -3.08 4.64
C GLU A 216 21.58 -2.44 3.37
N THR A 217 21.68 -3.21 2.28
CA THR A 217 22.42 -2.83 1.08
C THR A 217 21.88 -1.56 0.41
N LEU A 218 20.58 -1.32 0.52
CA LEU A 218 19.92 -0.13 -0.05
C LEU A 218 19.91 1.08 0.89
N ASP A 219 20.43 0.96 2.11
CA ASP A 219 20.49 2.09 3.07
C ASP A 219 21.35 3.24 2.57
N ASP A 220 22.37 2.93 1.77
CA ASP A 220 23.26 3.93 1.17
C ASP A 220 22.58 4.75 0.06
N ILE A 221 21.38 4.38 -0.36
CA ILE A 221 20.60 5.09 -1.39
C ILE A 221 19.44 5.90 -0.77
N VAL A 222 19.29 5.87 0.54
CA VAL A 222 18.28 6.66 1.25
C VAL A 222 18.76 8.10 1.37
N PHE A 223 17.97 9.03 0.85
CA PHE A 223 18.19 10.47 0.99
C PHE A 223 17.12 11.05 1.92
N ASP A 224 17.44 12.15 2.63
CA ASP A 224 16.57 12.78 3.62
C ASP A 224 15.14 13.10 3.14
N SER A 225 15.00 13.40 1.86
CA SER A 225 13.70 13.70 1.24
C SER A 225 12.95 12.48 0.72
N ASN A 226 13.44 11.26 0.95
CA ASN A 226 12.84 10.05 0.42
C ASN A 226 11.70 9.52 1.30
N ILE A 227 10.77 8.84 0.65
CA ILE A 227 9.59 8.28 1.28
C ILE A 227 9.82 6.78 1.44
N SER A 228 9.73 6.26 2.66
CA SER A 228 9.79 4.80 2.85
C SER A 228 8.50 4.13 2.36
N ALA A 229 8.60 2.86 1.99
CA ALA A 229 7.44 2.06 1.59
C ALA A 229 6.33 2.08 2.68
N HIS A 230 6.70 2.09 3.97
CA HIS A 230 5.74 2.18 5.07
C HIS A 230 5.08 3.57 5.17
N LYS A 231 5.83 4.66 4.97
CA LYS A 231 5.28 6.01 4.95
C LYS A 231 4.39 6.28 3.75
N SER A 232 4.57 5.55 2.65
CA SER A 232 3.76 5.68 1.45
C SER A 232 2.36 5.05 1.56
N ILE A 233 2.07 4.37 2.66
CA ILE A 233 0.78 3.71 2.87
C ILE A 233 -0.33 4.75 2.95
N GLY A 234 -1.41 4.51 2.18
CA GLY A 234 -2.51 5.46 2.08
C GLY A 234 -2.25 6.66 1.16
N GLN A 235 -1.03 6.80 0.62
CA GLN A 235 -0.68 7.86 -0.33
C GLN A 235 -0.48 7.35 -1.75
N GLU A 236 -0.47 8.25 -2.72
CA GLU A 236 -0.23 7.98 -4.13
C GLU A 236 0.56 9.12 -4.75
N TYR A 237 1.37 8.76 -5.73
CA TYR A 237 2.27 9.67 -6.41
C TYR A 237 2.13 9.53 -7.92
N ASP A 238 2.17 10.64 -8.63
CA ASP A 238 2.09 10.62 -10.10
C ASP A 238 3.27 9.85 -10.71
N ASN A 239 4.48 10.14 -10.24
CA ASN A 239 5.71 9.52 -10.72
C ASN A 239 6.42 8.85 -9.55
N VAL A 240 6.64 7.55 -9.64
CA VAL A 240 7.32 6.75 -8.61
C VAL A 240 8.61 6.19 -9.16
N LEU A 241 9.69 6.34 -8.39
CA LEU A 241 10.98 5.69 -8.59
C LEU A 241 11.18 4.63 -7.51
N VAL A 242 11.54 3.43 -7.92
CA VAL A 242 11.99 2.34 -7.04
C VAL A 242 13.36 1.85 -7.46
N VAL A 243 14.11 1.30 -6.51
CA VAL A 243 15.45 0.76 -6.74
C VAL A 243 15.47 -0.73 -6.43
N ILE A 244 16.10 -1.50 -7.29
CA ILE A 244 16.31 -2.95 -7.18
C ILE A 244 17.82 -3.21 -7.17
N ASP A 245 18.30 -3.93 -6.16
CA ASP A 245 19.71 -4.28 -6.02
C ASP A 245 20.00 -5.71 -6.50
N GLN A 246 21.26 -6.12 -6.35
CA GLN A 246 21.78 -7.44 -6.73
C GLN A 246 21.26 -8.60 -5.89
N HIS A 247 20.51 -8.35 -4.81
CA HIS A 247 19.99 -9.39 -3.92
C HIS A 247 18.60 -9.89 -4.32
N PHE A 248 17.91 -9.16 -5.20
CA PHE A 248 16.70 -9.67 -5.85
C PHE A 248 17.06 -10.76 -6.86
N TYR A 249 16.25 -11.79 -6.95
CA TYR A 249 16.40 -12.89 -7.91
C TYR A 249 15.06 -13.58 -8.13
N TYR A 250 14.98 -14.48 -9.10
CA TYR A 250 13.77 -15.25 -9.32
C TYR A 250 13.95 -16.68 -8.78
N ASN A 251 13.03 -17.10 -7.92
CA ASN A 251 12.89 -18.48 -7.43
C ASN A 251 11.56 -19.05 -7.94
N ASN A 252 11.60 -20.10 -8.74
CA ASN A 252 10.42 -20.69 -9.39
C ASN A 252 9.54 -19.63 -10.07
N ASN A 253 10.15 -18.75 -10.84
CA ASN A 253 9.51 -17.62 -11.54
C ASN A 253 8.87 -16.57 -10.62
N LYS A 254 9.09 -16.59 -9.33
CA LYS A 254 8.63 -15.55 -8.40
C LYS A 254 9.80 -14.73 -7.90
N LEU A 255 9.61 -13.42 -7.86
CA LEU A 255 10.62 -12.51 -7.32
C LEU A 255 10.87 -12.83 -5.85
N ALA A 256 12.15 -12.96 -5.48
CA ALA A 256 12.64 -13.32 -4.16
C ALA A 256 13.83 -12.44 -3.77
N TYR A 257 14.25 -12.50 -2.53
CA TYR A 257 15.38 -11.72 -2.00
C TYR A 257 16.34 -12.63 -1.22
N LYS A 258 17.64 -12.50 -1.45
CA LYS A 258 18.68 -13.42 -0.94
C LYS A 258 18.98 -13.24 0.55
N ILE A 259 18.78 -12.04 1.09
CA ILE A 259 19.18 -11.68 2.45
C ILE A 259 17.96 -11.69 3.36
N ASN A 260 18.14 -12.22 4.58
CA ASN A 260 17.09 -12.14 5.60
C ASN A 260 17.08 -10.74 6.22
N THR A 261 15.99 -10.03 6.06
CA THR A 261 15.77 -8.65 6.50
C THR A 261 14.65 -8.58 7.53
N TYR A 262 14.59 -7.48 8.30
CA TYR A 262 13.50 -7.29 9.27
C TYR A 262 12.15 -7.07 8.58
N TYR A 263 12.13 -6.25 7.55
CA TYR A 263 10.96 -6.07 6.67
C TYR A 263 11.16 -6.91 5.41
N ASN A 264 10.08 -7.52 4.93
CA ASN A 264 10.11 -8.32 3.70
C ASN A 264 10.34 -7.40 2.47
N PRO A 265 11.49 -7.51 1.76
CA PRO A 265 11.80 -6.61 0.65
C PRO A 265 10.84 -6.77 -0.55
N ILE A 266 10.29 -7.97 -0.75
CA ILE A 266 9.34 -8.23 -1.84
C ILE A 266 8.04 -7.49 -1.57
N GLU A 267 7.54 -7.56 -0.35
CA GLU A 267 6.29 -6.89 0.03
C GLU A 267 6.45 -5.37 0.07
N THR A 268 7.59 -4.88 0.58
CA THR A 268 7.88 -3.44 0.60
C THR A 268 8.08 -2.88 -0.80
N LEU A 269 8.73 -3.62 -1.72
CA LEU A 269 8.85 -3.24 -3.12
C LEU A 269 7.47 -3.20 -3.80
N PHE A 270 6.65 -4.22 -3.60
CA PHE A 270 5.28 -4.25 -4.13
C PHE A 270 4.46 -3.06 -3.60
N GLN A 271 4.59 -2.78 -2.30
CA GLN A 271 3.94 -1.64 -1.66
C GLN A 271 4.38 -0.32 -2.32
N ALA A 272 5.69 -0.11 -2.53
CA ALA A 272 6.23 1.09 -3.17
C ALA A 272 5.73 1.25 -4.61
N MET A 273 5.86 0.21 -5.43
CA MET A 273 5.43 0.23 -6.82
C MET A 273 3.92 0.44 -6.97
N SER A 274 3.13 -0.11 -6.05
CA SER A 274 1.67 0.03 -6.07
C SER A 274 1.18 1.45 -5.73
N ARG A 275 2.05 2.41 -5.41
CA ARG A 275 1.71 3.82 -5.15
C ARG A 275 1.71 4.70 -6.40
N VAL A 276 2.14 4.17 -7.54
CA VAL A 276 2.23 4.92 -8.80
C VAL A 276 0.85 5.18 -9.41
N ARG A 277 0.65 6.41 -9.93
CA ARG A 277 -0.55 6.76 -10.70
C ARG A 277 -0.28 6.90 -12.20
N LYS A 278 0.85 7.51 -12.59
CA LYS A 278 1.14 7.85 -13.98
C LYS A 278 2.40 7.17 -14.53
N LYS A 279 3.56 7.34 -13.88
CA LYS A 279 4.83 6.86 -14.40
C LYS A 279 5.62 6.09 -13.34
N LEU A 280 6.02 4.88 -13.68
CA LEU A 280 6.88 4.03 -12.87
C LEU A 280 8.29 4.00 -13.45
N PHE A 281 9.28 4.33 -12.65
CA PHE A 281 10.70 4.21 -12.99
C PHE A 281 11.32 3.14 -12.09
N ILE A 282 11.97 2.16 -12.68
CA ILE A 282 12.66 1.07 -12.00
C ILE A 282 14.14 1.18 -12.31
N LEU A 283 14.92 1.56 -11.31
CA LEU A 283 16.38 1.60 -11.39
C LEU A 283 16.94 0.28 -10.86
N ILE A 284 17.63 -0.46 -11.68
CA ILE A 284 18.21 -1.77 -11.37
C ILE A 284 19.70 -1.63 -11.25
N ILE A 285 20.28 -2.00 -10.10
CA ILE A 285 21.70 -1.89 -9.80
C ILE A 285 22.33 -3.27 -9.80
N ASN A 286 23.28 -3.50 -10.72
CA ASN A 286 24.08 -4.72 -10.80
C ASN A 286 23.26 -6.02 -10.71
N ASN A 287 22.12 -6.08 -11.43
CA ASN A 287 21.22 -7.23 -11.42
C ASN A 287 20.70 -7.50 -12.85
N GLU A 288 21.49 -8.22 -13.63
CA GLU A 288 21.16 -8.54 -15.03
C GLU A 288 19.94 -9.48 -15.13
N GLU A 289 19.76 -10.41 -14.17
CA GLU A 289 18.63 -11.35 -14.18
C GLU A 289 17.30 -10.59 -14.13
N VAL A 290 17.15 -9.69 -13.16
CA VAL A 290 15.91 -8.92 -13.02
C VAL A 290 15.73 -7.96 -14.19
N PHE A 291 16.82 -7.32 -14.65
CA PHE A 291 16.78 -6.43 -15.81
C PHE A 291 16.29 -7.15 -17.07
N MET A 292 16.87 -8.30 -17.40
CA MET A 292 16.50 -9.06 -18.59
C MET A 292 15.04 -9.55 -18.52
N ASN A 293 14.56 -9.99 -17.36
CA ASN A 293 13.17 -10.40 -17.23
C ASN A 293 12.20 -9.21 -17.34
N CYS A 294 12.55 -8.05 -16.78
CA CYS A 294 11.77 -6.84 -17.00
C CYS A 294 11.70 -6.45 -18.49
N MET A 295 12.83 -6.53 -19.20
CA MET A 295 12.87 -6.25 -20.65
C MET A 295 12.06 -7.25 -21.47
N LYS A 296 12.03 -8.54 -21.09
CA LYS A 296 11.16 -9.53 -21.73
C LYS A 296 9.67 -9.17 -21.54
N ILE A 297 9.28 -8.75 -20.34
CA ILE A 297 7.91 -8.28 -20.07
C ILE A 297 7.57 -7.08 -20.96
N MET A 298 8.45 -6.06 -21.00
CA MET A 298 8.26 -4.84 -21.79
C MET A 298 8.08 -5.14 -23.30
N ASN A 299 8.84 -6.08 -23.81
CA ASN A 299 8.84 -6.43 -25.24
C ASN A 299 7.84 -7.57 -25.57
N ASN A 300 7.05 -8.02 -24.60
CA ASN A 300 6.13 -9.18 -24.75
C ASN A 300 6.84 -10.44 -25.27
N ILE A 301 8.14 -10.63 -24.98
CA ILE A 301 8.97 -11.76 -25.41
C ILE A 301 8.79 -12.92 -24.43
N LYS A 302 8.80 -14.14 -24.98
CA LYS A 302 8.73 -15.39 -24.20
C LYS A 302 10.05 -15.71 -23.48
#